data_b321d832852e8db3473a5c8b2e52bbf9
#
_entry.id   b321d832852e8db3473a5c8b2e52bbf9
#
_cell.length_a   1.000
_cell.length_b   1.000
_cell.length_c   1.000
_cell.angle_alpha   90.00
_cell.angle_beta   90.00
_cell.angle_gamma   90.00
#
_symmetry.space_group_name_H-M   'P 1'
#
loop_
_entity.id
_entity.type
_entity.pdbx_description
1 polymer ?
#
loop_
_entity_poly.entity_id
_entity_poly.type
_entity_poly.pdbx_seq_one_letter_code
_entity_poly.pdbx_strand_id
1 'polypeptide(L)'
;MYKISQEDIERVRDLSDIVDVISQYVQLIRKGNNFFGLCPFHNEKTPSFSVAHQKQIFHCFGCGKGGNVFSFVMDYQKISFPESVKLLAERYNVCLLYTSDAADDP
;
A
#
# COMPACT_ATOMS: atom_id res chain seq x y z
N MET A 1 -13.05 18.81 -1.48
CA MET A 1 -12.63 17.43 -1.64
C MET A 1 -11.62 17.31 -2.76
N TYR A 2 -10.59 16.55 -2.56
CA TYR A 2 -9.56 16.40 -3.58
C TYR A 2 -9.91 15.36 -4.58
N LYS A 3 -9.47 15.56 -5.79
CA LYS A 3 -9.37 14.49 -6.75
C LYS A 3 -7.90 14.34 -7.11
N ILE A 4 -7.40 13.13 -6.96
CA ILE A 4 -6.03 12.85 -7.34
C ILE A 4 -6.07 12.32 -8.76
N SER A 5 -5.20 12.86 -9.62
CA SER A 5 -5.20 12.45 -11.02
C SER A 5 -4.72 11.02 -11.16
N GLN A 6 -5.17 10.37 -12.24
CA GLN A 6 -4.74 9.00 -12.50
C GLN A 6 -3.23 8.92 -12.68
N GLU A 7 -2.64 9.94 -13.30
CA GLU A 7 -1.20 9.97 -13.50
C GLU A 7 -0.46 9.99 -12.17
N ASP A 8 -0.96 10.75 -11.21
CA ASP A 8 -0.34 10.81 -9.89
C ASP A 8 -0.47 9.49 -9.17
N ILE A 9 -1.63 8.85 -9.28
CA ILE A 9 -1.84 7.55 -8.67
C ILE A 9 -0.84 6.54 -9.21
N GLU A 10 -0.68 6.52 -10.54
CA GLU A 10 0.26 5.59 -11.16
C GLU A 10 1.70 5.90 -10.78
N ARG A 11 2.04 7.18 -10.68
CA ARG A 11 3.39 7.58 -10.27
C ARG A 11 3.69 7.11 -8.86
N VAL A 12 2.75 7.32 -7.94
CA VAL A 12 2.93 6.87 -6.56
C VAL A 12 3.05 5.35 -6.52
N ARG A 13 2.19 4.66 -7.26
CA ARG A 13 2.25 3.21 -7.30
C ARG A 13 3.60 2.71 -7.83
N ASP A 14 4.09 3.32 -8.90
CA ASP A 14 5.35 2.90 -9.50
C ASP A 14 6.54 3.15 -8.59
N LEU A 15 6.51 4.23 -7.83
CA LEU A 15 7.58 4.55 -6.90
C LEU A 15 7.46 3.79 -5.59
N SER A 16 6.28 3.31 -5.26
CA SER A 16 6.08 2.58 -4.02
C SER A 16 6.57 1.15 -4.16
N ASP A 17 7.25 0.68 -3.14
CA ASP A 17 7.66 -0.72 -3.06
C ASP A 17 6.81 -1.37 -1.98
N ILE A 18 5.97 -2.34 -2.40
CA ILE A 18 5.04 -2.96 -1.47
C ILE A 18 5.79 -3.67 -0.34
N VAL A 19 6.95 -4.26 -0.65
CA VAL A 19 7.75 -4.91 0.39
C VAL A 19 8.25 -3.88 1.39
N ASP A 20 8.74 -2.74 0.90
CA ASP A 20 9.23 -1.69 1.77
C ASP A 20 8.13 -1.13 2.67
N VAL A 21 6.96 -0.89 2.10
CA VAL A 21 5.84 -0.35 2.84
C VAL A 21 5.37 -1.34 3.90
N ILE A 22 5.16 -2.59 3.51
CA ILE A 22 4.64 -3.59 4.44
C ILE A 22 5.66 -3.93 5.52
N SER A 23 6.94 -3.95 5.18
CA SER A 23 7.97 -4.34 6.14
C SER A 23 8.07 -3.38 7.33
N GLN A 24 7.52 -2.18 7.20
CA GLN A 24 7.46 -1.26 8.33
C GLN A 24 6.47 -1.70 9.40
N TYR A 25 5.47 -2.46 8.99
CA TYR A 25 4.40 -2.88 9.89
C TYR A 25 4.46 -4.36 10.21
N VAL A 26 5.02 -5.14 9.30
CA VAL A 26 5.06 -6.60 9.40
C VAL A 26 6.49 -7.04 9.13
N GLN A 27 7.00 -7.91 9.97
CA GLN A 27 8.32 -8.48 9.72
C GLN A 27 8.21 -9.52 8.61
N LEU A 28 8.90 -9.28 7.51
CA LEU A 28 8.86 -10.14 6.34
C LEU A 28 10.17 -10.91 6.21
N ILE A 29 10.06 -12.16 5.79
CA ILE A 29 11.21 -13.03 5.56
C ILE A 29 11.20 -13.40 4.08
N ARG A 30 12.32 -13.16 3.41
CA ARG A 30 12.43 -13.46 1.99
C ARG A 30 12.62 -14.96 1.78
N LYS A 31 11.82 -15.51 0.87
CA LYS A 31 11.96 -16.90 0.43
C LYS A 31 11.78 -16.92 -1.08
N GLY A 32 12.88 -17.12 -1.80
CA GLY A 32 12.85 -17.07 -3.25
C GLY A 32 12.54 -15.67 -3.73
N ASN A 33 11.52 -15.55 -4.55
CA ASN A 33 11.10 -14.25 -5.10
C ASN A 33 10.00 -13.60 -4.27
N ASN A 34 9.57 -14.24 -3.20
CA ASN A 34 8.46 -13.73 -2.39
C ASN A 34 8.91 -13.48 -0.96
N PHE A 35 8.09 -12.73 -0.25
CA PHE A 35 8.32 -12.45 1.16
C PHE A 35 7.13 -12.99 1.96
N PHE A 36 7.40 -13.51 3.14
CA PHE A 36 6.38 -14.12 3.98
C PHE A 36 6.44 -13.55 5.38
N GLY A 37 5.29 -13.50 6.03
CA GLY A 37 5.22 -13.03 7.39
C GLY A 37 3.88 -13.35 8.02
N LEU A 38 3.69 -12.86 9.23
CA LEU A 38 2.42 -13.02 9.92
C LEU A 38 1.46 -11.94 9.47
N CYS A 39 0.22 -12.33 9.20
CA CYS A 39 -0.78 -11.40 8.72
C CYS A 39 -1.12 -10.37 9.80
N PRO A 40 -1.07 -9.07 9.47
CA PRO A 40 -1.39 -8.04 10.45
C PRO A 40 -2.88 -7.82 10.64
N PHE A 41 -3.72 -8.45 9.82
CA PHE A 41 -5.16 -8.23 9.85
C PHE A 41 -5.88 -9.20 10.76
N HIS A 42 -5.21 -10.24 11.21
CA HIS A 42 -5.78 -11.19 12.17
C HIS A 42 -4.64 -11.88 12.91
N ASN A 43 -4.97 -12.51 14.03
CA ASN A 43 -3.98 -13.24 14.80
C ASN A 43 -3.68 -14.56 14.13
N GLU A 44 -2.42 -14.75 13.78
CA GLU A 44 -1.98 -15.95 13.08
C GLU A 44 -0.61 -16.31 13.60
N LYS A 45 -0.37 -17.58 13.81
CA LYS A 45 0.93 -18.05 14.28
C LYS A 45 1.80 -18.57 13.16
N THR A 46 1.20 -18.87 12.01
CA THR A 46 1.94 -19.34 10.84
C THR A 46 2.07 -18.21 9.82
N PRO A 47 3.21 -18.13 9.13
CA PRO A 47 3.41 -17.07 8.15
C PRO A 47 2.64 -17.36 6.86
N SER A 48 1.37 -17.02 6.88
CA SER A 48 0.49 -17.20 5.72
C SER A 48 0.34 -15.91 4.90
N PHE A 49 0.94 -14.82 5.35
CA PHE A 49 0.89 -13.55 4.63
C PHE A 49 2.04 -13.52 3.62
N SER A 50 1.70 -13.37 2.35
CA SER A 50 2.67 -13.44 1.26
C SER A 50 2.69 -12.13 0.50
N VAL A 51 3.90 -11.68 0.15
CA VAL A 51 4.09 -10.46 -0.64
C VAL A 51 4.91 -10.82 -1.88
N ALA A 52 4.37 -10.54 -3.05
CA ALA A 52 5.04 -10.79 -4.32
C ALA A 52 5.67 -9.48 -4.80
N HIS A 53 6.97 -9.34 -4.64
CA HIS A 53 7.68 -8.12 -4.99
C HIS A 53 7.56 -7.81 -6.48
N GLN A 54 7.69 -8.83 -7.33
CA GLN A 54 7.66 -8.62 -8.77
C GLN A 54 6.31 -8.12 -9.25
N LYS A 55 5.24 -8.59 -8.62
CA LYS A 55 3.89 -8.20 -8.99
C LYS A 55 3.37 -7.03 -8.17
N GLN A 56 4.08 -6.65 -7.13
CA GLN A 56 3.68 -5.58 -6.21
C GLN A 56 2.29 -5.81 -5.64
N ILE A 57 2.05 -7.05 -5.21
CA ILE A 57 0.79 -7.42 -4.58
C ILE A 57 1.07 -8.24 -3.33
N PHE A 58 0.08 -8.30 -2.46
CA PHE A 58 0.14 -9.16 -1.28
C PHE A 58 -1.08 -10.07 -1.25
N HIS A 59 -0.96 -11.15 -0.50
CA HIS A 59 -2.08 -12.06 -0.31
C HIS A 59 -1.90 -12.81 0.99
N CYS A 60 -2.95 -12.89 1.78
CA CYS A 60 -2.94 -13.69 3.00
C CYS A 60 -3.75 -14.95 2.78
N PHE A 61 -3.09 -16.10 2.87
CA PHE A 61 -3.76 -17.37 2.65
C PHE A 61 -4.65 -17.77 3.83
N GLY A 62 -4.49 -17.08 4.96
CA GLY A 62 -5.32 -17.34 6.13
C GLY A 62 -6.66 -16.65 6.09
N CYS A 63 -6.69 -15.37 5.75
CA CYS A 63 -7.93 -14.60 5.75
C CYS A 63 -8.42 -14.21 4.36
N GLY A 64 -7.63 -14.46 3.33
CA GLY A 64 -8.04 -14.18 1.96
C GLY A 64 -7.89 -12.73 1.52
N LYS A 65 -7.37 -11.87 2.38
CA LYS A 65 -7.15 -10.47 1.98
C LYS A 65 -5.98 -10.40 1.01
N GLY A 66 -6.08 -9.48 0.05
CA GLY A 66 -5.02 -9.29 -0.91
C GLY A 66 -5.23 -8.03 -1.72
N GLY A 67 -4.22 -7.66 -2.49
CA GLY A 67 -4.30 -6.49 -3.35
C GLY A 67 -2.95 -5.84 -3.52
N ASN A 68 -2.96 -4.57 -3.94
CA ASN A 68 -1.74 -3.81 -4.16
C ASN A 68 -1.36 -3.01 -2.90
N VAL A 69 -0.36 -2.15 -3.05
CA VAL A 69 0.14 -1.37 -1.92
C VAL A 69 -0.94 -0.46 -1.34
N PHE A 70 -1.80 0.10 -2.21
CA PHE A 70 -2.88 0.95 -1.71
C PHE A 70 -3.88 0.15 -0.89
N SER A 71 -4.21 -1.06 -1.35
CA SER A 71 -5.13 -1.92 -0.63
C SER A 71 -4.60 -2.25 0.77
N PHE A 72 -3.31 -2.51 0.86
CA PHE A 72 -2.70 -2.81 2.16
C PHE A 72 -2.82 -1.60 3.09
N VAL A 73 -2.44 -0.43 2.60
CA VAL A 73 -2.47 0.77 3.44
C VAL A 73 -3.89 1.09 3.88
N MET A 74 -4.85 0.99 2.95
CA MET A 74 -6.23 1.25 3.28
C MET A 74 -6.75 0.32 4.38
N ASP A 75 -6.44 -0.96 4.26
CA ASP A 75 -6.90 -1.94 5.23
C ASP A 75 -6.16 -1.81 6.56
N TYR A 76 -4.86 -1.58 6.50
CA TYR A 76 -4.06 -1.51 7.72
C TYR A 76 -4.33 -0.23 8.50
N GLN A 77 -4.35 0.91 7.83
CA GLN A 77 -4.56 2.21 8.45
C GLN A 77 -6.04 2.57 8.59
N LYS A 78 -6.91 1.82 7.91
CA LYS A 78 -8.35 2.06 7.90
C LYS A 78 -8.66 3.46 7.39
N ILE A 79 -8.11 3.76 6.23
CA ILE A 79 -8.27 5.04 5.57
C ILE A 79 -8.80 4.82 4.15
N SER A 80 -9.24 5.91 3.52
CA SER A 80 -9.78 5.85 2.17
C SER A 80 -8.66 5.73 1.14
N PHE A 81 -9.06 5.45 -0.11
CA PHE A 81 -8.10 5.33 -1.19
C PHE A 81 -7.32 6.63 -1.42
N PRO A 82 -7.98 7.80 -1.53
CA PRO A 82 -7.21 9.05 -1.70
C PRO A 82 -6.22 9.28 -0.56
N GLU A 83 -6.61 8.95 0.64
CA GLU A 83 -5.72 9.12 1.79
C GLU A 83 -4.52 8.17 1.71
N SER A 84 -4.73 6.95 1.22
CA SER A 84 -3.62 6.02 1.07
C SER A 84 -2.63 6.51 0.02
N VAL A 85 -3.12 7.07 -1.08
CA VAL A 85 -2.25 7.65 -2.11
C VAL A 85 -1.45 8.80 -1.52
N LYS A 86 -2.11 9.65 -0.77
CA LYS A 86 -1.44 10.80 -0.17
C LYS A 86 -0.36 10.38 0.82
N LEU A 87 -0.66 9.37 1.63
CA LEU A 87 0.30 8.87 2.60
C LEU A 87 1.54 8.32 1.91
N LEU A 88 1.34 7.53 0.86
CA LEU A 88 2.46 6.96 0.12
C LEU A 88 3.23 8.03 -0.65
N ALA A 89 2.52 9.04 -1.17
CA ALA A 89 3.18 10.14 -1.85
C ALA A 89 4.12 10.88 -0.92
N GLU A 90 3.71 11.09 0.32
CA GLU A 90 4.56 11.76 1.31
C GLU A 90 5.78 10.91 1.63
N ARG A 91 5.57 9.60 1.72
CA ARG A 91 6.66 8.69 2.04
C ARG A 91 7.75 8.70 0.97
N TYR A 92 7.35 8.79 -0.29
CA TYR A 92 8.28 8.73 -1.42
C TYR A 92 8.54 10.10 -2.03
N ASN A 93 8.09 11.17 -1.37
CA ASN A 93 8.34 12.54 -1.81
C ASN A 93 7.77 12.81 -3.20
N VAL A 94 6.58 12.31 -3.46
CA VAL A 94 5.88 12.56 -4.71
C VAL A 94 4.99 13.77 -4.52
N CYS A 95 5.13 14.73 -5.44
CA CYS A 95 4.30 15.92 -5.43
C CYS A 95 3.00 15.64 -6.16
N LEU A 96 1.89 15.73 -5.44
CA LEU A 96 0.59 15.44 -6.04
C LEU A 96 -0.01 16.71 -6.61
N LEU A 97 -0.59 16.58 -7.80
CA LEU A 97 -1.31 17.67 -8.44
C LEU A 97 -2.80 17.43 -8.25
N TYR A 98 -3.39 18.16 -7.34
CA TYR A 98 -4.82 18.02 -7.08
C TYR A 98 -5.61 18.79 -8.10
N THR A 99 -6.64 18.17 -8.64
CA THR A 99 -7.57 18.88 -9.48
C THR A 99 -8.66 19.39 -8.61
N SER A 100 -8.39 20.26 -7.73
CA SER A 100 -9.45 20.74 -6.95
C SER A 100 -9.90 21.99 -7.47
N ASP A 101 -10.99 22.23 -7.16
CA ASP A 101 -11.34 23.32 -7.28
C ASP A 101 -10.81 24.25 -6.47
N ALA A 102 -10.31 24.62 -6.60
CA ALA A 102 -9.77 25.27 -5.85
C ALA A 102 -9.87 25.73 -4.85
N ALA A 103 -10.22 25.50 -5.00
CA ALA A 103 -10.17 25.81 -4.35
C ALA A 103 -9.90 25.90 -3.54
N ASP A 104 -9.88 25.64 -3.62
CA ASP A 104 -9.65 25.70 -2.88
C ASP A 104 -9.04 26.21 -2.43
N ASP A 105 -8.92 26.59 -2.41
CA ASP A 105 -8.29 26.98 -1.95
C ASP A 105 -8.30 27.63 -1.54
N PRO A 106 -8.31 27.84 -1.27
CA PRO A 106 -8.06 28.59 -0.63
C PRO A 106 -7.71 29.04 0.09
#